data_b20aaedf21b80f478f71bdb368370be8
#
_entry.id   b20aaedf21b80f478f71bdb368370be8
#
_cell.length_a   1.000
_cell.length_b   1.000
_cell.length_c   1.000
_cell.angle_alpha   90.00
_cell.angle_beta   90.00
_cell.angle_gamma   90.00
#
_symmetry.space_group_name_H-M   'P 1'
#
loop_
_entity.id
_entity.type
_entity.pdbx_description
1 polymer ?
#
loop_
_entity_poly.entity_id
_entity_poly.type
_entity_poly.pdbx_seq_one_letter_code
_entity_poly.pdbx_strand_id
1 'polypeptide(L)' 'MTTRAALGLALLLAACGGGAKELLETAQFEELQRNTTHAQQLYRTIVAKHPGTPQAATAAERLRALDAAG' A
#
# COMPACT_ATOMS: atom_id res chain seq x y z
N MET A 1 26.04 -18.26 7.30
CA MET A 1 25.65 -17.92 7.10
C MET A 1 25.26 -17.14 6.89
N THR A 2 25.22 -16.85 7.16
CA THR A 2 24.88 -16.07 7.13
C THR A 2 24.33 -15.72 6.25
N THR A 3 24.15 -15.79 5.74
CA THR A 3 23.59 -15.43 4.91
C THR A 3 22.55 -15.02 4.95
N ARG A 4 21.97 -14.97 5.69
CA ARG A 4 20.92 -14.52 5.86
C ARG A 4 20.85 -13.21 5.88
N ALA A 5 21.69 -12.70 6.23
CA ALA A 5 21.81 -11.34 6.31
C ALA A 5 21.36 -10.76 5.08
N ALA A 6 21.77 -11.28 4.13
CA ALA A 6 21.43 -10.76 2.88
C ALA A 6 20.01 -10.59 2.75
N LEU A 7 19.34 -11.41 3.38
CA LEU A 7 18.00 -11.32 3.32
C LEU A 7 17.57 -10.07 3.80
N GLY A 8 18.09 -9.65 4.89
CA GLY A 8 17.61 -8.49 5.44
C GLY A 8 17.73 -7.38 4.46
N LEU A 9 18.69 -7.45 3.70
CA LEU A 9 18.90 -6.47 2.74
C LEU A 9 17.78 -6.39 1.78
N ALA A 10 17.38 -7.44 1.31
CA ALA A 10 16.33 -7.46 0.35
C ALA A 10 15.15 -6.78 0.93
N LEU A 11 14.98 -6.91 2.20
CA LEU A 11 13.86 -6.34 2.81
C LEU A 11 13.91 -4.87 2.69
N LEU A 12 15.03 -4.30 2.90
CA LEU A 12 15.15 -2.90 2.85
C LEU A 12 14.76 -2.38 1.50
N LEU A 13 15.14 -3.03 0.51
CA LEU A 13 14.84 -2.58 -0.81
C LEU A 13 13.37 -2.61 -1.01
N ALA A 14 12.75 -3.62 -0.56
CA ALA A 14 11.36 -3.75 -0.74
C ALA A 14 10.70 -2.62 0.00
N ALA A 15 11.21 -2.33 1.16
CA ALA A 15 10.62 -1.29 1.95
C ALA A 15 10.72 0.05 1.23
N CYS A 16 11.81 0.29 0.61
CA CYS A 16 11.98 1.53 -0.08
C CYS A 16 11.03 1.63 -1.24
N GLY A 17 10.90 0.59 -1.99
CA GLY A 17 10.05 0.64 -3.14
C GLY A 17 8.59 0.53 -2.85
N GLY A 18 8.26 -0.04 -1.71
CA GLY A 18 6.87 -0.25 -1.42
C GLY A 18 6.40 0.40 -0.14
N GLY A 19 6.96 1.50 0.22
CA GLY A 19 6.59 2.15 1.46
C GLY A 19 5.14 2.57 1.49
N ALA A 20 4.57 2.60 2.67
CA ALA A 20 3.17 2.94 2.82
C ALA A 20 2.83 4.30 2.22
N LYS A 21 3.68 5.26 2.43
CA LYS A 21 3.43 6.59 1.92
C LYS A 21 3.35 6.61 0.39
N GLU A 22 4.29 5.95 -0.25
CA GLU A 22 4.32 5.91 -1.69
C GLU A 22 3.16 5.13 -2.26
N LEU A 23 2.80 4.04 -1.62
CA LEU A 23 1.68 3.27 -2.08
C LEU A 23 0.41 4.09 -1.94
N LEU A 24 0.28 4.85 -0.87
CA LEU A 24 -0.90 5.66 -0.66
C LEU A 24 -0.99 6.75 -1.72
N GLU A 25 0.11 7.40 -2.02
CA GLU A 25 0.14 8.44 -3.03
C GLU A 25 -0.26 7.88 -4.38
N THR A 26 0.25 6.69 -4.72
CA THR A 26 -0.08 6.07 -5.98
C THR A 26 -1.57 5.69 -6.02
N ALA A 27 -2.07 5.14 -4.92
CA ALA A 27 -3.47 4.74 -4.86
C ALA A 27 -4.38 5.96 -5.06
N GLN A 28 -4.03 7.07 -4.42
CA GLN A 28 -4.82 8.27 -4.53
C GLN A 28 -4.77 8.83 -5.96
N PHE A 29 -3.62 8.72 -6.60
CA PHE A 29 -3.48 9.17 -7.96
C PHE A 29 -4.35 8.30 -8.87
N GLU A 30 -4.33 6.98 -8.66
CA GLU A 30 -5.14 6.08 -9.47
C GLU A 30 -6.63 6.38 -9.26
N GLU A 31 -6.99 6.72 -8.05
CA GLU A 31 -8.37 7.04 -7.77
C GLU A 31 -8.79 8.29 -8.55
N LEU A 32 -7.92 9.28 -8.60
CA LEU A 32 -8.20 10.50 -9.33
C LEU A 32 -8.32 10.23 -10.83
N GLN A 33 -7.58 9.24 -11.32
CA GLN A 33 -7.61 8.90 -12.73
C GLN A 33 -8.78 7.97 -13.03
N ARG A 34 -9.61 7.70 -12.06
CA ARG A 34 -10.75 6.83 -12.21
C ARG A 34 -10.38 5.37 -12.44
N ASN A 35 -9.17 4.99 -12.07
CA ASN A 35 -8.75 3.60 -12.15
C ASN A 35 -9.11 2.96 -10.83
N THR A 36 -10.40 2.83 -10.58
CA THR A 36 -10.92 2.41 -9.30
C THR A 36 -10.44 1.04 -8.85
N THR A 37 -10.45 0.08 -9.73
CA THR A 37 -10.03 -1.27 -9.36
C THR A 37 -8.57 -1.28 -8.93
N HIS A 38 -7.71 -0.57 -9.64
CA HIS A 38 -6.32 -0.53 -9.31
C HIS A 38 -6.10 0.20 -7.98
N ALA A 39 -6.85 1.29 -7.77
CA ALA A 39 -6.76 2.03 -6.52
C ALA A 39 -7.17 1.13 -5.35
N GLN A 40 -8.24 0.35 -5.50
CA GLN A 40 -8.70 -0.54 -4.46
C GLN A 40 -7.63 -1.58 -4.14
N GLN A 41 -6.96 -2.12 -5.15
CA GLN A 41 -5.91 -3.09 -4.94
C GLN A 41 -4.75 -2.49 -4.16
N LEU A 42 -4.38 -1.25 -4.48
CA LEU A 42 -3.29 -0.60 -3.80
C LEU A 42 -3.68 -0.30 -2.35
N TYR A 43 -4.90 0.14 -2.11
CA TYR A 43 -5.35 0.40 -0.75
C TYR A 43 -5.35 -0.90 0.07
N ARG A 44 -5.77 -2.02 -0.52
CA ARG A 44 -5.76 -3.30 0.17
C ARG A 44 -4.34 -3.72 0.51
N THR A 45 -3.42 -3.45 -0.39
CA THR A 45 -2.02 -3.78 -0.16
C THR A 45 -1.48 -3.00 1.03
N ILE A 46 -1.85 -1.72 1.14
CA ILE A 46 -1.38 -0.92 2.25
C ILE A 46 -1.90 -1.48 3.57
N VAL A 47 -3.18 -1.83 3.62
CA VAL A 47 -3.75 -2.34 4.84
C VAL A 47 -3.11 -3.67 5.21
N ALA A 48 -2.81 -4.50 4.23
CA ALA A 48 -2.23 -5.81 4.49
C ALA A 48 -0.75 -5.76 4.88
N LYS A 49 -0.01 -4.90 4.24
CA LYS A 49 1.43 -4.85 4.46
C LYS A 49 1.92 -3.82 5.45
N HIS A 50 1.13 -2.83 5.71
CA HIS A 50 1.53 -1.77 6.61
C HIS A 50 0.46 -1.48 7.66
N PRO A 51 0.01 -2.52 8.37
CA PRO A 51 -1.05 -2.34 9.35
C PRO A 51 -0.56 -1.45 10.48
N GLY A 52 -1.47 -0.72 11.06
CA GLY A 52 -1.09 0.14 12.18
C GLY A 52 -0.51 1.48 11.81
N THR A 53 -0.41 1.76 10.52
CA THR A 53 0.13 3.04 10.10
C THR A 53 -1.00 4.01 9.77
N PRO A 54 -0.72 5.31 9.78
CA PRO A 54 -1.71 6.29 9.39
C PRO A 54 -2.18 6.05 7.95
N GLN A 55 -1.25 5.58 7.11
CA GLN A 55 -1.56 5.31 5.72
C GLN A 55 -2.57 4.16 5.61
N ALA A 56 -2.43 3.15 6.46
CA ALA A 56 -3.37 2.04 6.43
C ALA A 56 -4.75 2.50 6.88
N ALA A 57 -4.81 3.42 7.83
CA ALA A 57 -6.09 3.93 8.29
C ALA A 57 -6.78 4.69 7.16
N THR A 58 -6.02 5.52 6.44
CA THR A 58 -6.57 6.26 5.33
C THR A 58 -7.00 5.29 4.22
N ALA A 59 -6.17 4.29 3.94
CA ALA A 59 -6.47 3.31 2.91
C ALA A 59 -7.77 2.56 3.23
N ALA A 60 -7.94 2.18 4.49
CA ALA A 60 -9.13 1.47 4.88
C ALA A 60 -10.39 2.31 4.68
N GLU A 61 -10.28 3.60 4.98
CA GLU A 61 -11.39 4.50 4.79
C GLU A 61 -11.73 4.62 3.32
N ARG A 62 -10.74 4.80 2.48
CA ARG A 62 -10.99 4.95 1.05
C ARG A 62 -11.57 3.65 0.48
N LEU A 63 -11.08 2.52 0.97
CA LEU A 63 -11.59 1.25 0.49
C LEU A 63 -13.08 1.14 0.79
N ARG A 64 -13.47 1.50 2.00
CA ARG A 64 -14.87 1.42 2.37
C ARG A 64 -15.71 2.29 1.44
N ALA A 65 -15.23 3.48 1.16
CA ALA A 65 -15.96 4.39 0.32
C ALA A 65 -16.07 3.85 -1.11
N LEU A 66 -14.99 3.32 -1.65
CA LEU A 66 -15.00 2.81 -3.00
C LEU A 66 -15.83 1.53 -3.12
N ASP A 67 -15.73 0.66 -2.13
CA ASP A 67 -16.49 -0.58 -2.16
C ASP A 67 -18.00 -0.28 -2.03
N ALA A 68 -18.35 0.71 -1.25
CA ALA A 68 -19.75 1.08 -1.09
C ALA A 68 -20.32 1.70 -2.36
N ALA A 69 -19.51 2.42 -3.09
CA ALA A 69 -19.97 3.09 -4.29
C ALA A 69 -20.05 2.12 -5.47
N GLY A 70 -19.23 1.10 -5.42
CA GLY A 70 -19.20 0.16 -6.52
C GLY A 70 -20.05 -1.00 -6.31
#